data_1334c95540bdf8d27bcd210307138180
#
_entry.id   1334c95540bdf8d27bcd210307138180
#
_cell.length_a   1.000
_cell.length_b   1.000
_cell.length_c   1.000
_cell.angle_alpha   90.00
_cell.angle_beta   90.00
_cell.angle_gamma   90.00
#
_symmetry.space_group_name_H-M   'P 1'
#
loop_
_entity.id
_entity.type
_entity.pdbx_description
1 polymer ?
#
loop_
_entity_poly.entity_id
_entity_poly.type
_entity_poly.pdbx_seq_one_letter_code
_entity_poly.pdbx_strand_id
1 'polypeptide(L)'
;MNRIKLEELSEHYGKEVTVSGFVDSLRNLQWVQFIVLRDETGKVQITIEKSEEKNAELVKIVDELTVESTIKVTGTLMEAPKVKLNGMEIIPSEIIVTSRNEGELPFNYKDISTVNLDTRLDNRYIDLRSEKNVMMFQVQSDFIRYMREYLYDHDFTEIHTPKFIAAASESGSEVFEVKYFDRKAYLAQSPQFYKQMAIAAGFGNVFEVAPCFRAENSNTSRHATEFTSFDLEFSYIDSFDDVMNLEAEMLTYALKKLDEKYGDRIERCLELRLLFLNVHFLKWL
;
A
#
# COMPACT_ATOMS: atom_id res chain seq x y z
N MET A 1 18.55 2.58 -10.39
CA MET A 1 17.84 3.88 -10.46
C MET A 1 18.46 4.77 -9.40
N ASN A 2 19.03 5.91 -9.79
CA ASN A 2 19.71 6.83 -8.84
C ASN A 2 18.75 7.88 -8.25
N ARG A 3 17.48 7.52 -7.99
CA ARG A 3 16.52 8.39 -7.32
C ARG A 3 16.61 8.16 -5.82
N ILE A 4 16.82 9.22 -5.05
CA ILE A 4 16.71 9.18 -3.59
C ILE A 4 15.23 9.34 -3.24
N LYS A 5 14.71 8.51 -2.33
CA LYS A 5 13.36 8.66 -1.80
C LYS A 5 13.30 9.82 -0.81
N LEU A 6 12.15 10.47 -0.71
CA LEU A 6 12.01 11.64 0.17
C LEU A 6 12.18 11.30 1.66
N GLU A 7 11.87 10.07 2.08
CA GLU A 7 12.13 9.60 3.46
C GLU A 7 13.62 9.46 3.80
N GLU A 8 14.47 9.26 2.78
CA GLU A 8 15.93 9.07 2.94
C GLU A 8 16.71 10.38 2.97
N LEU A 9 16.05 11.52 2.68
CA LEU A 9 16.71 12.82 2.51
C LEU A 9 17.49 13.26 3.74
N SER A 10 17.06 12.95 4.94
CA SER A 10 17.75 13.34 6.19
C SER A 10 19.20 12.84 6.29
N GLU A 11 19.57 11.84 5.49
CA GLU A 11 20.93 11.29 5.45
C GLU A 11 21.85 12.05 4.46
N HIS A 12 21.32 13.04 3.74
CA HIS A 12 21.97 13.70 2.62
C HIS A 12 22.16 15.21 2.77
N TYR A 13 22.08 15.75 4.00
CA TYR A 13 22.31 17.18 4.24
C TYR A 13 23.64 17.69 3.67
N GLY A 14 23.61 18.84 3.03
CA GLY A 14 24.76 19.49 2.40
C GLY A 14 25.24 18.83 1.10
N LYS A 15 24.56 17.78 0.63
CA LYS A 15 24.91 17.09 -0.61
C LYS A 15 23.95 17.45 -1.74
N GLU A 16 24.42 17.27 -2.96
CA GLU A 16 23.56 17.29 -4.13
C GLU A 16 22.70 16.03 -4.16
N VAL A 17 21.39 16.20 -4.31
CA VAL A 17 20.39 15.12 -4.37
C VAL A 17 19.58 15.24 -5.65
N THR A 18 19.10 14.09 -6.15
CA THR A 18 18.13 14.04 -7.25
C THR A 18 16.89 13.32 -6.78
N VAL A 19 15.76 14.02 -6.81
CA VAL A 19 14.43 13.53 -6.39
C VAL A 19 13.45 13.63 -7.54
N SER A 20 12.40 12.82 -7.52
CA SER A 20 11.32 12.87 -8.50
C SER A 20 9.97 12.65 -7.80
N GLY A 21 8.94 13.34 -8.24
CA GLY A 21 7.62 13.19 -7.64
C GLY A 21 6.59 14.10 -8.29
N PHE A 22 5.46 14.18 -7.64
CA PHE A 22 4.35 15.06 -8.00
C PHE A 22 4.48 16.42 -7.32
N VAL A 23 4.10 17.46 -8.02
CA VAL A 23 3.93 18.81 -7.47
C VAL A 23 2.68 18.83 -6.61
N ASP A 24 2.84 18.77 -5.29
CA ASP A 24 1.72 18.75 -4.33
C ASP A 24 1.11 20.13 -4.11
N SER A 25 1.94 21.18 -4.12
CA SER A 25 1.50 22.56 -4.05
C SER A 25 2.56 23.52 -4.58
N LEU A 26 2.11 24.70 -5.00
CA LEU A 26 2.93 25.79 -5.52
C LEU A 26 2.61 27.08 -4.78
N ARG A 27 3.62 27.86 -4.44
CA ARG A 27 3.47 29.24 -3.97
C ARG A 27 4.42 30.13 -4.75
N ASN A 28 3.87 31.07 -5.44
CA ASN A 28 4.63 32.05 -6.22
C ASN A 28 4.51 33.42 -5.54
N LEU A 29 5.52 33.80 -4.78
CA LEU A 29 5.61 35.08 -4.08
C LEU A 29 6.47 36.06 -4.87
N GLN A 30 6.51 37.32 -4.43
CA GLN A 30 7.24 38.39 -5.15
C GLN A 30 8.73 38.07 -5.35
N TRP A 31 9.42 37.53 -4.32
CA TRP A 31 10.86 37.31 -4.31
C TRP A 31 11.28 35.84 -4.30
N VAL A 32 10.34 34.93 -4.13
CA VAL A 32 10.64 33.49 -3.94
C VAL A 32 9.49 32.64 -4.45
N GLN A 33 9.82 31.50 -5.03
CA GLN A 33 8.89 30.43 -5.39
C GLN A 33 9.14 29.21 -4.52
N PHE A 34 8.05 28.53 -4.14
CA PHE A 34 8.11 27.29 -3.38
C PHE A 34 7.32 26.22 -4.13
N ILE A 35 7.94 25.06 -4.23
CA ILE A 35 7.28 23.83 -4.68
C ILE A 35 7.29 22.87 -3.50
N VAL A 36 6.16 22.28 -3.17
CA VAL A 36 6.13 21.06 -2.34
C VAL A 36 6.09 19.88 -3.29
N LEU A 37 7.14 19.09 -3.28
CA LEU A 37 7.24 17.84 -4.03
C LEU A 37 6.80 16.67 -3.13
N ARG A 38 6.05 15.75 -3.69
CA ARG A 38 5.54 14.55 -3.02
C ARG A 38 5.93 13.30 -3.81
N ASP A 39 6.44 12.28 -3.12
CA ASP A 39 6.54 10.92 -3.64
C ASP A 39 5.72 9.94 -2.78
N GLU A 40 5.93 8.66 -2.96
CA GLU A 40 5.25 7.60 -2.19
C GLU A 40 5.69 7.52 -0.73
N THR A 41 6.78 8.19 -0.35
CA THR A 41 7.38 8.10 0.99
C THR A 41 7.23 9.37 1.81
N GLY A 42 7.08 10.54 1.16
CA GLY A 42 7.00 11.79 1.89
C GLY A 42 6.87 13.03 1.00
N LYS A 43 7.21 14.16 1.62
CA LYS A 43 7.16 15.48 0.97
C LYS A 43 8.42 16.27 1.31
N VAL A 44 8.86 17.11 0.38
CA VAL A 44 9.97 18.06 0.60
C VAL A 44 9.65 19.40 -0.04
N GLN A 45 10.12 20.48 0.58
CA GLN A 45 10.05 21.82 -0.01
C GLN A 45 11.25 22.06 -0.95
N ILE A 46 10.98 22.68 -2.09
CA ILE A 46 11.97 23.19 -3.04
C ILE A 46 11.80 24.70 -3.05
N THR A 47 12.90 25.43 -2.89
CA THR A 47 12.89 26.89 -2.76
C THR A 47 13.73 27.52 -3.87
N ILE A 48 13.16 28.46 -4.62
CA ILE A 48 13.82 29.19 -5.72
C ILE A 48 13.75 30.68 -5.41
N GLU A 49 14.90 31.32 -5.20
CA GLU A 49 15.01 32.76 -5.02
C GLU A 49 15.03 33.47 -6.39
N LYS A 50 14.07 34.38 -6.62
CA LYS A 50 13.91 35.08 -7.91
C LYS A 50 14.95 36.17 -8.13
N SER A 51 15.60 36.66 -7.07
CA SER A 51 16.60 37.73 -7.14
C SER A 51 17.93 37.30 -7.77
N GLU A 52 18.16 35.99 -7.85
CA GLU A 52 19.42 35.47 -8.41
C GLU A 52 19.25 35.22 -9.92
N GLU A 53 20.11 35.89 -10.74
CA GLU A 53 20.09 35.74 -12.21
C GLU A 53 20.23 34.29 -12.67
N LYS A 54 21.02 33.48 -11.94
CA LYS A 54 21.19 32.04 -12.22
C LYS A 54 19.88 31.24 -12.17
N ASN A 55 18.88 31.74 -11.45
CA ASN A 55 17.58 31.06 -11.29
C ASN A 55 16.53 31.47 -12.34
N ALA A 56 16.87 32.36 -13.27
CA ALA A 56 15.89 32.91 -14.24
C ALA A 56 15.17 31.83 -15.08
N GLU A 57 15.87 30.75 -15.44
CA GLU A 57 15.27 29.63 -16.17
C GLU A 57 14.37 28.79 -15.25
N LEU A 58 14.82 28.53 -14.03
CA LEU A 58 14.01 27.80 -13.03
C LEU A 58 12.72 28.55 -12.73
N VAL A 59 12.80 29.87 -12.56
CA VAL A 59 11.62 30.73 -12.33
C VAL A 59 10.61 30.59 -13.45
N LYS A 60 11.04 30.61 -14.73
CA LYS A 60 10.15 30.43 -15.89
C LYS A 60 9.48 29.05 -15.89
N ILE A 61 10.26 27.99 -15.59
CA ILE A 61 9.70 26.63 -15.51
C ILE A 61 8.60 26.56 -14.45
N VAL A 62 8.83 27.18 -13.29
CA VAL A 62 7.87 27.15 -12.17
C VAL A 62 6.64 28.03 -12.44
N ASP A 63 6.80 29.14 -13.17
CA ASP A 63 5.68 30.01 -13.57
C ASP A 63 4.67 29.28 -14.48
N GLU A 64 5.13 28.31 -15.26
CA GLU A 64 4.31 27.47 -16.12
C GLU A 64 3.89 26.14 -15.50
N LEU A 65 4.41 25.84 -14.31
CA LEU A 65 4.17 24.55 -13.65
C LEU A 65 2.78 24.51 -12.99
N THR A 66 2.12 23.39 -13.10
CA THR A 66 0.82 23.15 -12.50
C THR A 66 0.89 22.11 -11.39
N VAL A 67 0.00 22.21 -10.43
CA VAL A 67 -0.16 21.17 -9.36
C VAL A 67 -0.48 19.83 -10.02
N GLU A 68 0.02 18.75 -9.43
CA GLU A 68 -0.08 17.37 -9.96
C GLU A 68 0.74 17.10 -11.24
N SER A 69 1.50 18.05 -11.74
CA SER A 69 2.60 17.75 -12.68
C SER A 69 3.65 16.88 -12.01
N THR A 70 4.38 16.11 -12.78
CA THR A 70 5.53 15.36 -12.28
C THR A 70 6.84 16.02 -12.72
N ILE A 71 7.76 16.13 -11.79
CA ILE A 71 9.06 16.75 -12.01
C ILE A 71 10.20 15.91 -11.44
N LYS A 72 11.37 16.09 -12.03
CA LYS A 72 12.64 15.64 -11.48
C LYS A 72 13.45 16.87 -11.10
N VAL A 73 13.97 16.90 -9.88
CA VAL A 73 14.72 18.03 -9.34
C VAL A 73 16.10 17.55 -8.89
N THR A 74 17.12 18.23 -9.35
CA THR A 74 18.50 18.08 -8.84
C THR A 74 18.86 19.36 -8.11
N GLY A 75 19.45 19.25 -6.92
CA GLY A 75 19.83 20.42 -6.14
C GLY A 75 20.48 20.05 -4.80
N THR A 76 20.88 21.05 -4.05
CA THR A 76 21.51 20.88 -2.74
C THR A 76 20.45 20.79 -1.64
N LEU A 77 20.51 19.74 -0.84
CA LEU A 77 19.66 19.61 0.34
C LEU A 77 20.23 20.44 1.49
N MET A 78 19.39 21.30 2.05
CA MET A 78 19.76 22.21 3.14
C MET A 78 18.89 21.97 4.38
N GLU A 79 19.50 22.11 5.55
CA GLU A 79 18.72 22.27 6.77
C GLU A 79 17.99 23.61 6.76
N ALA A 80 16.72 23.59 7.03
CA ALA A 80 15.85 24.78 7.06
C ALA A 80 14.84 24.70 8.22
N PRO A 81 15.26 24.96 9.47
CA PRO A 81 14.40 24.81 10.67
C PRO A 81 13.12 25.64 10.63
N LYS A 82 13.06 26.67 9.80
CA LYS A 82 11.85 27.51 9.58
C LYS A 82 10.82 26.82 8.65
N VAL A 83 11.25 25.83 7.89
CA VAL A 83 10.35 25.05 7.02
C VAL A 83 9.58 24.05 7.86
N LYS A 84 8.29 24.32 8.07
CA LYS A 84 7.40 23.50 8.91
C LYS A 84 7.23 22.06 8.39
N LEU A 85 7.54 21.84 7.13
CA LEU A 85 7.38 20.56 6.43
C LEU A 85 8.55 19.65 6.74
N ASN A 86 9.27 19.40 7.52
CA ASN A 86 10.37 18.50 7.85
C ASN A 86 11.69 19.21 8.22
N GLY A 87 11.68 20.55 8.34
CA GLY A 87 12.90 21.29 8.69
C GLY A 87 14.00 21.26 7.61
N MET A 88 13.63 20.93 6.36
CA MET A 88 14.56 20.83 5.26
C MET A 88 14.01 21.43 3.96
N GLU A 89 14.91 21.81 3.07
CA GLU A 89 14.56 22.26 1.72
C GLU A 89 15.63 21.88 0.70
N ILE A 90 15.23 21.78 -0.56
CA ILE A 90 16.16 21.60 -1.69
C ILE A 90 16.29 22.94 -2.40
N ILE A 91 17.54 23.41 -2.58
CA ILE A 91 17.87 24.55 -3.45
C ILE A 91 18.20 23.95 -4.82
N PRO A 92 17.34 24.09 -5.83
CA PRO A 92 17.50 23.39 -7.08
C PRO A 92 18.60 24.02 -7.94
N SER A 93 19.36 23.16 -8.62
CA SER A 93 20.23 23.53 -9.76
C SER A 93 19.56 23.19 -11.09
N GLU A 94 18.64 22.21 -11.09
CA GLU A 94 17.93 21.78 -12.30
C GLU A 94 16.52 21.32 -11.94
N ILE A 95 15.54 21.67 -12.78
CA ILE A 95 14.17 21.16 -12.74
C ILE A 95 13.78 20.67 -14.13
N ILE A 96 13.43 19.39 -14.24
CA ILE A 96 12.92 18.79 -15.48
C ILE A 96 11.45 18.43 -15.26
N VAL A 97 10.56 19.00 -16.06
CA VAL A 97 9.14 18.64 -16.09
C VAL A 97 9.02 17.35 -16.89
N THR A 98 8.69 16.25 -16.22
CA THR A 98 8.55 14.93 -16.84
C THR A 98 7.16 14.70 -17.40
N SER A 99 6.13 15.29 -16.78
CA SER A 99 4.77 15.32 -17.30
C SER A 99 4.04 16.53 -16.73
N ARG A 100 3.29 17.25 -17.56
CA ARG A 100 2.50 18.41 -17.16
C ARG A 100 1.04 17.98 -16.98
N ASN A 101 0.43 18.44 -15.90
CA ASN A 101 -1.01 18.30 -15.72
C ASN A 101 -1.69 19.49 -16.42
N GLU A 102 -2.52 19.20 -17.42
CA GLU A 102 -3.20 20.21 -18.24
C GLU A 102 -4.64 20.48 -17.81
N GLY A 103 -5.16 19.72 -16.87
CA GLY A 103 -6.57 19.80 -16.47
C GLY A 103 -6.79 19.96 -14.97
N GLU A 104 -8.01 20.27 -14.59
CA GLU A 104 -8.45 20.20 -13.21
C GLU A 104 -8.69 18.75 -12.81
N LEU A 105 -8.34 18.40 -11.56
CA LEU A 105 -8.68 17.10 -11.02
C LEU A 105 -10.21 16.99 -10.83
N PRO A 106 -10.79 15.80 -11.04
CA PRO A 106 -12.23 15.58 -10.87
C PRO A 106 -12.71 15.85 -9.44
N PHE A 107 -11.82 15.76 -8.46
CA PHE A 107 -12.06 16.10 -7.06
C PHE A 107 -10.76 16.30 -6.29
N ASN A 108 -10.86 16.90 -5.11
CA ASN A 108 -9.72 17.04 -4.20
C ASN A 108 -9.47 15.73 -3.44
N TYR A 109 -8.46 14.97 -3.83
CA TYR A 109 -8.11 13.70 -3.19
C TYR A 109 -7.51 13.85 -1.76
N LYS A 110 -7.16 15.07 -1.34
CA LYS A 110 -6.67 15.34 0.02
C LYS A 110 -7.80 15.31 1.05
N ASP A 111 -9.04 15.52 0.60
CA ASP A 111 -10.26 15.38 1.40
C ASP A 111 -11.31 14.60 0.60
N ILE A 112 -11.26 13.28 0.71
CA ILE A 112 -12.20 12.38 0.03
C ILE A 112 -13.49 12.14 0.82
N SER A 113 -13.62 12.70 2.02
CA SER A 113 -14.77 12.44 2.90
C SER A 113 -16.10 12.96 2.34
N THR A 114 -16.03 14.01 1.52
CA THR A 114 -17.17 14.66 0.89
C THR A 114 -17.49 14.16 -0.52
N VAL A 115 -16.66 13.25 -1.06
CA VAL A 115 -16.78 12.76 -2.44
C VAL A 115 -17.55 11.46 -2.49
N ASN A 116 -18.56 11.38 -3.33
CA ASN A 116 -19.34 10.17 -3.55
C ASN A 116 -18.46 9.00 -3.97
N LEU A 117 -18.82 7.79 -3.49
CA LEU A 117 -18.06 6.58 -3.79
C LEU A 117 -17.98 6.31 -5.31
N ASP A 118 -19.08 6.48 -6.05
CA ASP A 118 -19.11 6.27 -7.50
C ASP A 118 -18.10 7.17 -8.22
N THR A 119 -18.07 8.47 -7.89
CA THR A 119 -17.09 9.42 -8.45
C THR A 119 -15.65 9.02 -8.13
N ARG A 120 -15.42 8.51 -6.91
CA ARG A 120 -14.10 8.02 -6.49
C ARG A 120 -13.68 6.74 -7.23
N LEU A 121 -14.62 5.83 -7.47
CA LEU A 121 -14.37 4.59 -8.21
C LEU A 121 -14.15 4.86 -9.71
N ASP A 122 -14.92 5.73 -10.32
CA ASP A 122 -14.75 6.15 -11.72
C ASP A 122 -13.40 6.85 -11.96
N ASN A 123 -12.86 7.48 -10.91
CA ASN A 123 -11.57 8.16 -10.96
C ASN A 123 -10.57 7.53 -9.95
N ARG A 124 -10.55 6.21 -9.88
CA ARG A 124 -9.80 5.47 -8.85
C ARG A 124 -8.32 5.83 -8.78
N TYR A 125 -7.67 6.13 -9.90
CA TYR A 125 -6.27 6.56 -9.96
C TYR A 125 -5.99 7.89 -9.25
N ILE A 126 -7.02 8.77 -9.12
CA ILE A 126 -6.94 10.00 -8.30
C ILE A 126 -7.24 9.68 -6.83
N ASP A 127 -8.30 8.90 -6.59
CA ASP A 127 -8.69 8.47 -5.23
C ASP A 127 -7.53 7.76 -4.50
N LEU A 128 -6.78 6.94 -5.21
CA LEU A 128 -5.60 6.25 -4.67
C LEU A 128 -4.42 7.17 -4.30
N ARG A 129 -4.46 8.46 -4.68
CA ARG A 129 -3.46 9.45 -4.22
C ARG A 129 -3.69 9.92 -2.79
N SER A 130 -4.87 9.68 -2.21
CA SER A 130 -5.15 10.08 -0.83
C SER A 130 -4.23 9.33 0.15
N GLU A 131 -3.72 10.04 1.15
CA GLU A 131 -2.82 9.45 2.16
C GLU A 131 -3.47 8.27 2.88
N LYS A 132 -4.79 8.36 3.13
CA LYS A 132 -5.59 7.30 3.73
C LYS A 132 -5.58 6.01 2.88
N ASN A 133 -5.82 6.13 1.58
CA ASN A 133 -5.83 4.98 0.68
C ASN A 133 -4.42 4.39 0.51
N VAL A 134 -3.40 5.23 0.33
CA VAL A 134 -2.00 4.77 0.26
C VAL A 134 -1.64 3.99 1.51
N MET A 135 -1.98 4.52 2.70
CA MET A 135 -1.71 3.87 3.98
C MET A 135 -2.40 2.50 4.08
N MET A 136 -3.67 2.39 3.67
CA MET A 136 -4.38 1.10 3.66
C MET A 136 -3.63 0.03 2.87
N PHE A 137 -3.18 0.36 1.65
CA PHE A 137 -2.44 -0.60 0.82
C PHE A 137 -1.06 -0.93 1.38
N GLN A 138 -0.35 0.04 1.96
CA GLN A 138 0.95 -0.20 2.60
C GLN A 138 0.80 -1.14 3.80
N VAL A 139 -0.19 -0.88 4.66
CA VAL A 139 -0.50 -1.73 5.82
C VAL A 139 -0.90 -3.13 5.38
N GLN A 140 -1.80 -3.27 4.40
CA GLN A 140 -2.21 -4.58 3.87
C GLN A 140 -1.01 -5.37 3.33
N SER A 141 -0.16 -4.72 2.55
CA SER A 141 1.02 -5.35 1.96
C SER A 141 1.99 -5.87 3.02
N ASP A 142 2.31 -5.04 4.01
CA ASP A 142 3.24 -5.43 5.07
C ASP A 142 2.61 -6.42 6.06
N PHE A 143 1.30 -6.35 6.30
CA PHE A 143 0.59 -7.34 7.12
C PHE A 143 0.74 -8.75 6.55
N ILE A 144 0.44 -8.90 5.26
CA ILE A 144 0.61 -10.17 4.55
C ILE A 144 2.09 -10.61 4.58
N ARG A 145 3.01 -9.67 4.38
CA ARG A 145 4.45 -9.96 4.43
C ARG A 145 4.88 -10.50 5.79
N TYR A 146 4.45 -9.88 6.87
CA TYR A 146 4.82 -10.31 8.23
C TYR A 146 4.17 -11.65 8.62
N MET A 147 2.94 -11.91 8.17
CA MET A 147 2.34 -13.24 8.35
C MET A 147 3.11 -14.32 7.59
N ARG A 148 3.54 -14.05 6.34
CA ARG A 148 4.41 -14.96 5.58
C ARG A 148 5.74 -15.19 6.28
N GLU A 149 6.39 -14.12 6.75
CA GLU A 149 7.66 -14.18 7.50
C GLU A 149 7.51 -15.12 8.70
N TYR A 150 6.46 -14.93 9.51
CA TYR A 150 6.16 -15.80 10.63
C TYR A 150 6.01 -17.28 10.22
N LEU A 151 5.25 -17.56 9.16
CA LEU A 151 5.04 -18.94 8.70
C LEU A 151 6.31 -19.58 8.13
N TYR A 152 7.13 -18.84 7.38
CA TYR A 152 8.43 -19.35 6.92
C TYR A 152 9.36 -19.68 8.09
N ASP A 153 9.37 -18.87 9.13
CA ASP A 153 10.16 -19.11 10.35
C ASP A 153 9.63 -20.30 11.18
N HIS A 154 8.40 -20.78 10.87
CA HIS A 154 7.76 -21.95 11.50
C HIS A 154 7.64 -23.15 10.54
N ASP A 155 8.54 -23.27 9.58
CA ASP A 155 8.66 -24.40 8.66
C ASP A 155 7.42 -24.63 7.76
N PHE A 156 6.65 -23.59 7.45
CA PHE A 156 5.58 -23.68 6.45
C PHE A 156 6.14 -23.50 5.03
N THR A 157 5.62 -24.28 4.11
CA THR A 157 5.87 -24.17 2.67
C THR A 157 4.73 -23.42 1.99
N GLU A 158 5.01 -22.30 1.30
CA GLU A 158 4.01 -21.63 0.47
C GLU A 158 3.77 -22.44 -0.81
N ILE A 159 2.51 -22.76 -1.07
CA ILE A 159 2.07 -23.46 -2.28
C ILE A 159 1.21 -22.55 -3.15
N HIS A 160 1.12 -22.85 -4.45
CA HIS A 160 0.27 -22.13 -5.39
C HIS A 160 -0.63 -23.13 -6.11
N THR A 161 -1.93 -23.04 -5.85
CA THR A 161 -2.91 -24.01 -6.34
C THR A 161 -3.70 -23.47 -7.53
N PRO A 162 -4.22 -24.36 -8.40
CA PRO A 162 -5.07 -23.96 -9.53
C PRO A 162 -6.33 -23.21 -9.06
N LYS A 163 -6.71 -22.17 -9.81
CA LYS A 163 -7.95 -21.39 -9.59
C LYS A 163 -9.08 -21.77 -10.56
N PHE A 164 -8.79 -22.56 -11.59
CA PHE A 164 -9.79 -23.28 -12.37
C PHE A 164 -9.84 -24.71 -11.88
N ILE A 165 -10.99 -25.10 -11.32
CA ILE A 165 -11.19 -26.42 -10.70
C ILE A 165 -12.32 -27.19 -11.38
N ALA A 166 -12.29 -28.51 -11.28
CA ALA A 166 -13.26 -29.39 -11.94
C ALA A 166 -14.55 -29.56 -11.14
N ALA A 167 -14.53 -29.30 -9.83
CA ALA A 167 -15.66 -29.46 -8.92
C ALA A 167 -15.61 -28.43 -7.78
N ALA A 168 -16.74 -28.14 -7.16
CA ALA A 168 -16.82 -27.30 -5.98
C ALA A 168 -16.02 -27.92 -4.81
N SER A 169 -15.28 -27.09 -4.08
CA SER A 169 -14.48 -27.49 -2.91
C SER A 169 -15.20 -27.27 -1.58
N GLU A 170 -16.20 -26.41 -1.57
CA GLU A 170 -16.95 -26.04 -0.36
C GLU A 170 -18.43 -26.43 -0.49
N SER A 171 -18.94 -27.17 0.49
CA SER A 171 -20.36 -27.49 0.57
C SER A 171 -21.17 -26.27 0.99
N GLY A 172 -22.23 -25.94 0.24
CA GLY A 172 -23.17 -24.87 0.58
C GLY A 172 -22.83 -23.49 0.01
N SER A 173 -21.68 -23.29 -0.60
CA SER A 173 -21.36 -22.06 -1.33
C SER A 173 -21.60 -22.26 -2.82
N GLU A 174 -22.19 -21.24 -3.47
CA GLU A 174 -22.36 -21.25 -4.92
C GLU A 174 -21.02 -21.02 -5.63
N VAL A 175 -20.86 -21.62 -6.81
CA VAL A 175 -19.65 -21.52 -7.63
C VAL A 175 -19.89 -20.67 -8.86
N PHE A 176 -18.89 -19.93 -9.27
CA PHE A 176 -18.86 -19.33 -10.61
C PHE A 176 -18.47 -20.39 -11.63
N GLU A 177 -19.40 -20.73 -12.52
CA GLU A 177 -19.14 -21.60 -13.67
C GLU A 177 -18.47 -20.80 -14.77
N VAL A 178 -17.40 -21.34 -15.34
CA VAL A 178 -16.67 -20.76 -16.48
C VAL A 178 -16.63 -21.74 -17.63
N LYS A 179 -16.79 -21.23 -18.85
CA LYS A 179 -16.58 -22.00 -20.07
C LYS A 179 -15.07 -22.23 -20.25
N TYR A 180 -14.63 -23.47 -20.09
CA TYR A 180 -13.24 -23.87 -20.24
C TYR A 180 -13.08 -24.75 -21.49
N PHE A 181 -12.80 -24.11 -22.63
CA PHE A 181 -12.78 -24.74 -23.96
C PHE A 181 -14.12 -25.45 -24.27
N ASP A 182 -14.13 -26.77 -24.38
CA ASP A 182 -15.29 -27.64 -24.62
C ASP A 182 -15.95 -28.19 -23.33
N ARG A 183 -15.44 -27.79 -22.15
CA ARG A 183 -15.88 -28.26 -20.84
C ARG A 183 -16.33 -27.11 -19.96
N LYS A 184 -16.91 -27.49 -18.82
CA LYS A 184 -17.16 -26.59 -17.70
C LYS A 184 -16.02 -26.67 -16.70
N ALA A 185 -15.62 -25.54 -16.17
CA ALA A 185 -14.78 -25.41 -14.99
C ALA A 185 -15.43 -24.46 -14.00
N TYR A 186 -14.90 -24.40 -12.82
CA TYR A 186 -15.39 -23.52 -11.75
C TYR A 186 -14.23 -22.70 -11.21
N LEU A 187 -14.50 -21.48 -10.76
CA LEU A 187 -13.54 -20.72 -10.01
C LEU A 187 -13.40 -21.28 -8.60
N ALA A 188 -12.17 -21.36 -8.12
CA ALA A 188 -11.84 -21.98 -6.83
C ALA A 188 -12.43 -21.18 -5.66
N GLN A 189 -13.17 -21.84 -4.79
CA GLN A 189 -13.74 -21.27 -3.56
C GLN A 189 -12.70 -21.20 -2.43
N SER A 190 -11.77 -22.14 -2.42
CA SER A 190 -10.64 -22.27 -1.50
C SER A 190 -9.59 -23.24 -2.08
N PRO A 191 -8.37 -23.31 -1.54
CA PRO A 191 -7.38 -24.33 -1.88
C PRO A 191 -7.58 -25.65 -1.16
N GLN A 192 -8.73 -25.93 -0.54
CA GLN A 192 -8.95 -26.99 0.44
C GLN A 192 -8.44 -28.39 0.00
N PHE A 193 -8.80 -28.84 -1.18
CA PHE A 193 -8.35 -30.14 -1.66
C PHE A 193 -6.84 -30.21 -1.87
N TYR A 194 -6.24 -29.15 -2.38
CA TYR A 194 -4.81 -29.13 -2.68
C TYR A 194 -3.95 -29.05 -1.43
N LYS A 195 -4.33 -28.25 -0.45
CA LYS A 195 -3.58 -28.18 0.81
C LYS A 195 -3.68 -29.50 1.60
N GLN A 196 -4.83 -30.17 1.59
CA GLN A 196 -4.98 -31.50 2.18
C GLN A 196 -4.17 -32.57 1.41
N MET A 197 -4.14 -32.50 0.08
CA MET A 197 -3.28 -33.40 -0.71
C MET A 197 -1.79 -33.18 -0.39
N ALA A 198 -1.36 -31.93 -0.18
CA ALA A 198 0.02 -31.64 0.21
C ALA A 198 0.36 -32.25 1.58
N ILE A 199 -0.54 -32.13 2.56
CA ILE A 199 -0.36 -32.78 3.87
C ILE A 199 -0.31 -34.31 3.72
N ALA A 200 -1.22 -34.91 2.94
CA ALA A 200 -1.22 -36.35 2.68
C ALA A 200 0.04 -36.82 1.94
N ALA A 201 0.66 -35.95 1.15
CA ALA A 201 1.95 -36.19 0.47
C ALA A 201 3.18 -36.03 1.40
N GLY A 202 2.99 -35.59 2.66
CA GLY A 202 4.07 -35.48 3.62
C GLY A 202 4.75 -34.11 3.70
N PHE A 203 4.12 -33.03 3.22
CA PHE A 203 4.69 -31.68 3.32
C PHE A 203 4.77 -31.16 4.76
N GLY A 204 3.94 -31.69 5.67
CA GLY A 204 3.88 -31.24 7.06
C GLY A 204 3.04 -29.99 7.23
N ASN A 205 3.53 -28.84 6.80
CA ASN A 205 2.88 -27.55 6.95
C ASN A 205 2.86 -26.81 5.61
N VAL A 206 1.71 -26.32 5.18
CA VAL A 206 1.57 -25.54 3.93
C VAL A 206 0.67 -24.34 4.13
N PHE A 207 0.88 -23.30 3.30
CA PHE A 207 -0.04 -22.18 3.22
C PHE A 207 -0.12 -21.61 1.80
N GLU A 208 -1.16 -20.85 1.52
CA GLU A 208 -1.34 -20.13 0.28
C GLU A 208 -1.96 -18.76 0.54
N VAL A 209 -1.51 -17.74 -0.16
CA VAL A 209 -2.16 -16.43 -0.22
C VAL A 209 -2.62 -16.18 -1.64
N ALA A 210 -3.91 -16.34 -1.91
CA ALA A 210 -4.43 -16.36 -3.26
C ALA A 210 -5.90 -15.92 -3.35
N PRO A 211 -6.36 -15.49 -4.55
CA PRO A 211 -7.76 -15.17 -4.76
C PRO A 211 -8.66 -16.40 -4.62
N CYS A 212 -9.80 -16.21 -3.96
CA CYS A 212 -10.90 -17.15 -3.83
C CYS A 212 -12.18 -16.51 -4.33
N PHE A 213 -13.12 -17.34 -4.83
CA PHE A 213 -14.33 -16.90 -5.52
C PHE A 213 -15.54 -17.63 -4.93
N ARG A 214 -16.50 -16.90 -4.48
CA ARG A 214 -17.75 -17.44 -3.98
C ARG A 214 -18.91 -16.71 -4.63
N ALA A 215 -19.78 -17.40 -5.33
CA ALA A 215 -20.94 -16.82 -6.03
C ALA A 215 -22.11 -16.56 -5.04
N GLU A 216 -21.80 -16.05 -3.86
CA GLU A 216 -22.78 -15.74 -2.84
C GLU A 216 -23.59 -14.52 -3.22
N ASN A 217 -24.89 -14.67 -3.35
CA ASN A 217 -25.81 -13.58 -3.61
C ASN A 217 -26.12 -12.80 -2.31
N SER A 218 -25.12 -12.10 -1.81
CA SER A 218 -25.24 -11.33 -0.56
C SER A 218 -24.66 -9.92 -0.73
N ASN A 219 -25.47 -8.92 -0.43
CA ASN A 219 -25.11 -7.50 -0.52
C ASN A 219 -24.74 -6.93 0.87
N THR A 220 -23.70 -7.49 1.49
CA THR A 220 -23.20 -6.98 2.77
C THR A 220 -21.74 -6.59 2.67
N SER A 221 -21.28 -5.74 3.58
CA SER A 221 -19.87 -5.33 3.66
C SER A 221 -18.91 -6.48 4.04
N ARG A 222 -19.43 -7.64 4.45
CA ARG A 222 -18.65 -8.82 4.87
C ARG A 222 -18.59 -9.91 3.82
N HIS A 223 -19.35 -9.80 2.72
CA HIS A 223 -19.41 -10.81 1.67
C HIS A 223 -18.91 -10.18 0.37
N ALA A 224 -17.83 -10.71 -0.15
CA ALA A 224 -17.30 -10.37 -1.46
C ALA A 224 -17.29 -11.65 -2.33
N THR A 225 -17.63 -11.48 -3.59
CA THR A 225 -17.61 -12.60 -4.56
C THR A 225 -16.20 -12.98 -4.97
N GLU A 226 -15.25 -12.08 -4.77
CA GLU A 226 -13.81 -12.29 -4.96
C GLU A 226 -13.06 -11.65 -3.79
N PHE A 227 -12.17 -12.41 -3.17
CA PHE A 227 -11.33 -11.94 -2.06
C PHE A 227 -10.01 -12.70 -2.05
N THR A 228 -9.00 -12.10 -1.44
CA THR A 228 -7.72 -12.77 -1.18
C THR A 228 -7.82 -13.54 0.12
N SER A 229 -7.73 -14.87 0.07
CA SER A 229 -7.65 -15.74 1.23
C SER A 229 -6.20 -15.87 1.69
N PHE A 230 -6.01 -15.91 3.00
CA PHE A 230 -4.80 -16.37 3.65
C PHE A 230 -5.14 -17.72 4.28
N ASP A 231 -4.69 -18.78 3.65
CA ASP A 231 -5.14 -20.15 3.92
C ASP A 231 -3.96 -21.02 4.33
N LEU A 232 -4.12 -21.83 5.37
CA LEU A 232 -3.05 -22.69 5.86
C LEU A 232 -3.59 -24.08 6.23
N GLU A 233 -2.71 -25.06 6.22
CA GLU A 233 -2.97 -26.42 6.65
C GLU A 233 -1.70 -26.99 7.26
N PHE A 234 -1.81 -27.65 8.44
CA PHE A 234 -0.66 -28.26 9.08
C PHE A 234 -1.06 -29.54 9.81
N SER A 235 -0.08 -30.39 10.05
CA SER A 235 -0.26 -31.74 10.59
C SER A 235 0.35 -31.89 11.95
N TYR A 236 0.22 -33.10 12.53
CA TYR A 236 0.77 -33.47 13.84
C TYR A 236 0.28 -32.64 15.00
N ILE A 237 -1.02 -32.22 14.94
CA ILE A 237 -1.68 -31.49 16.02
C ILE A 237 -2.31 -32.45 17.02
N ASP A 238 -2.32 -32.06 18.29
CA ASP A 238 -3.01 -32.81 19.35
C ASP A 238 -4.44 -32.34 19.56
N SER A 239 -4.71 -31.05 19.33
CA SER A 239 -6.04 -30.47 19.48
C SER A 239 -6.24 -29.25 18.57
N PHE A 240 -7.48 -28.74 18.50
CA PHE A 240 -7.78 -27.49 17.84
C PHE A 240 -7.12 -26.26 18.52
N ASP A 241 -6.70 -26.40 19.79
CA ASP A 241 -5.97 -25.34 20.47
C ASP A 241 -4.63 -25.02 19.78
N ASP A 242 -4.00 -26.01 19.14
CA ASP A 242 -2.75 -25.81 18.40
C ASP A 242 -2.98 -24.88 17.21
N VAL A 243 -4.12 -25.03 16.53
CA VAL A 243 -4.51 -24.13 15.41
C VAL A 243 -4.76 -22.72 15.92
N MET A 244 -5.52 -22.59 17.02
CA MET A 244 -5.84 -21.28 17.60
C MET A 244 -4.58 -20.56 18.12
N ASN A 245 -3.65 -21.28 18.72
CA ASN A 245 -2.41 -20.73 19.24
C ASN A 245 -1.53 -20.21 18.08
N LEU A 246 -1.34 -21.02 17.03
CA LEU A 246 -0.59 -20.61 15.83
C LEU A 246 -1.17 -19.34 15.20
N GLU A 247 -2.49 -19.31 15.00
CA GLU A 247 -3.16 -18.14 14.44
C GLU A 247 -2.96 -16.91 15.32
N ALA A 248 -3.15 -17.04 16.63
CA ALA A 248 -2.99 -15.95 17.58
C ALA A 248 -1.56 -15.40 17.62
N GLU A 249 -0.57 -16.28 17.59
CA GLU A 249 0.85 -15.90 17.59
C GLU A 249 1.23 -15.21 16.29
N MET A 250 0.84 -15.75 15.14
CA MET A 250 1.06 -15.16 13.81
C MET A 250 0.45 -13.76 13.70
N LEU A 251 -0.81 -13.60 14.08
CA LEU A 251 -1.49 -12.31 14.06
C LEU A 251 -0.84 -11.30 15.00
N THR A 252 -0.49 -11.74 16.23
CA THR A 252 0.20 -10.89 17.20
C THR A 252 1.56 -10.43 16.68
N TYR A 253 2.33 -11.33 16.08
CA TYR A 253 3.62 -11.01 15.46
C TYR A 253 3.45 -9.95 14.36
N ALA A 254 2.53 -10.18 13.42
CA ALA A 254 2.31 -9.28 12.30
C ALA A 254 1.81 -7.89 12.76
N LEU A 255 0.88 -7.84 13.72
CA LEU A 255 0.38 -6.58 14.28
C LEU A 255 1.45 -5.78 15.02
N LYS A 256 2.31 -6.44 15.81
CA LYS A 256 3.44 -5.77 16.47
C LYS A 256 4.41 -5.14 15.47
N LYS A 257 4.76 -5.88 14.41
CA LYS A 257 5.61 -5.35 13.32
C LYS A 257 4.98 -4.17 12.59
N LEU A 258 3.66 -4.19 12.40
CA LEU A 258 2.94 -3.06 11.82
C LEU A 258 2.93 -1.84 12.74
N ASP A 259 2.74 -2.04 14.04
CA ASP A 259 2.75 -0.96 15.03
C ASP A 259 4.13 -0.30 15.11
N GLU A 260 5.20 -1.11 15.17
CA GLU A 260 6.58 -0.62 15.13
C GLU A 260 6.86 0.24 13.89
N LYS A 261 6.30 -0.13 12.73
CA LYS A 261 6.55 0.57 11.47
C LYS A 261 5.61 1.74 11.20
N TYR A 262 4.35 1.61 11.55
CA TYR A 262 3.29 2.50 11.11
C TYR A 262 2.40 3.06 12.22
N GLY A 263 2.57 2.67 13.49
CA GLY A 263 1.63 2.96 14.57
C GLY A 263 1.14 4.42 14.60
N ASP A 264 2.06 5.38 14.67
CA ASP A 264 1.73 6.82 14.68
C ASP A 264 1.04 7.29 13.38
N ARG A 265 1.41 6.69 12.23
CA ARG A 265 0.81 7.04 10.94
C ARG A 265 -0.59 6.44 10.79
N ILE A 266 -0.80 5.22 11.26
CA ILE A 266 -2.11 4.56 11.28
C ILE A 266 -3.07 5.36 12.14
N GLU A 267 -2.67 5.73 13.36
CA GLU A 267 -3.50 6.53 14.27
C GLU A 267 -3.89 7.87 13.63
N ARG A 268 -2.92 8.57 13.03
CA ARG A 268 -3.16 9.86 12.38
C ARG A 268 -4.00 9.78 11.10
N CYS A 269 -3.74 8.79 10.22
CA CYS A 269 -4.34 8.75 8.89
C CYS A 269 -5.65 7.97 8.84
N LEU A 270 -5.78 6.93 9.67
CA LEU A 270 -6.93 6.03 9.68
C LEU A 270 -7.84 6.22 10.88
N GLU A 271 -7.41 7.03 11.86
CA GLU A 271 -8.10 7.21 13.14
C GLU A 271 -8.32 5.88 13.88
N LEU A 272 -7.40 4.94 13.66
CA LEU A 272 -7.43 3.60 14.21
C LEU A 272 -6.21 3.38 15.10
N ARG A 273 -6.39 2.65 16.18
CA ARG A 273 -5.30 2.16 17.01
C ARG A 273 -5.22 0.65 16.89
N LEU A 274 -4.01 0.13 16.60
CA LEU A 274 -3.82 -1.31 16.55
C LEU A 274 -3.98 -1.90 17.96
N LEU A 275 -4.89 -2.86 18.07
CA LEU A 275 -5.10 -3.60 19.31
C LEU A 275 -4.26 -4.87 19.26
N PHE A 276 -3.40 -5.04 20.26
CA PHE A 276 -2.68 -6.30 20.45
C PHE A 276 -3.59 -7.28 21.15
N LEU A 277 -4.02 -8.32 20.42
CA LEU A 277 -4.82 -9.38 20.98
C LEU A 277 -3.91 -10.26 21.84
N ASN A 278 -4.28 -10.45 23.11
CA ASN A 278 -3.64 -11.46 23.93
C ASN A 278 -4.18 -12.82 23.48
N VAL A 279 -3.30 -13.84 23.37
CA VAL A 279 -3.66 -15.22 22.95
C VAL A 279 -4.89 -15.75 23.70
N HIS A 280 -5.08 -15.33 24.95
CA HIS A 280 -6.28 -15.69 25.74
C HIS A 280 -7.57 -15.04 25.26
N PHE A 281 -7.51 -13.92 24.57
CA PHE A 281 -8.73 -13.22 24.09
C PHE A 281 -9.33 -13.88 22.86
N LEU A 282 -8.50 -14.44 21.97
CA LEU A 282 -8.96 -15.19 20.79
C LEU A 282 -9.65 -16.52 21.13
N LYS A 283 -9.43 -17.05 22.32
CA LYS A 283 -10.13 -18.26 22.80
C LYS A 283 -11.61 -18.02 23.16
N TRP A 284 -12.07 -16.76 23.18
CA TRP A 284 -13.43 -16.37 23.56
C TRP A 284 -14.23 -15.73 22.41
N LEU A 285 -13.65 -15.60 21.22
CA LEU A 285 -14.31 -15.19 19.98
C LEU A 285 -14.74 -16.41 19.16
#